data_a3b0bdf8ccf2a6d7c50f94f6ef3522f2
#
_entry.id   a3b0bdf8ccf2a6d7c50f94f6ef3522f2
#
_cell.length_a   1.000
_cell.length_b   1.000
_cell.length_c   1.000
_cell.angle_alpha   90.00
_cell.angle_beta   90.00
_cell.angle_gamma   90.00
#
_symmetry.space_group_name_H-M   'P 1'
#
loop_
_entity.id
_entity.type
_entity.pdbx_description
1 polymer ?
#
loop_
_entity_poly.entity_id
_entity_poly.type
_entity_poly.pdbx_seq_one_letter_code
_entity_poly.pdbx_strand_id
1 'polypeptide(L)'
;SIRWTGVLKPAVSGEYTLGLKTDDGCRLFLDGKKLIDSWTERSAQMDNVIVKLEAGREYNLQVEYFDGGGDCFARLYWKVPTTDQVDRLALFGDAGKAAKECDVTVAVLGINKSIEMCIRERFSLELPTDQQEFIRELYKVNPNTVVVLVAGSSLAINWIDENVPAILNAWYPGEQGGTAIAEVLFGDYNPGGRLPLTYYNSLDELPSFDNYSVQNRTYQYFKGKPLYEFGYGLSYTKFNYKRKNISIANDTIDITFKVSNAGKYDGDEVAQVYVQYPETGTY
;
A
#
# COMPACT_ATOMS: atom_id res chain seq x y z
N SER A 1 15.14 -20.99 -20.97
CA SER A 1 15.65 -19.62 -21.06
C SER A 1 14.82 -18.81 -22.06
N ILE A 2 14.72 -17.51 -21.81
CA ILE A 2 13.92 -16.55 -22.61
C ILE A 2 14.83 -15.36 -22.93
N ARG A 3 14.61 -14.76 -24.11
CA ARG A 3 15.22 -13.49 -24.51
C ARG A 3 14.12 -12.51 -24.90
N TRP A 4 14.13 -11.32 -24.32
CA TRP A 4 13.30 -10.19 -24.71
C TRP A 4 14.18 -9.12 -25.35
N THR A 5 13.68 -8.51 -26.41
CA THR A 5 14.30 -7.37 -27.07
C THR A 5 13.30 -6.23 -27.19
N GLY A 6 13.78 -5.01 -27.07
CA GLY A 6 12.95 -3.82 -27.18
C GLY A 6 13.79 -2.57 -27.33
N VAL A 7 13.13 -1.43 -27.30
CA VAL A 7 13.76 -0.12 -27.37
C VAL A 7 13.47 0.64 -26.07
N LEU A 8 14.53 1.18 -25.47
CA LEU A 8 14.45 2.09 -24.33
C LEU A 8 14.63 3.53 -24.85
N LYS A 9 13.66 4.40 -24.58
CA LYS A 9 13.70 5.81 -24.98
C LYS A 9 13.50 6.70 -23.76
N PRO A 10 14.58 7.23 -23.16
CA PRO A 10 14.49 8.09 -22.00
C PRO A 10 13.80 9.43 -22.33
N ALA A 11 12.97 9.91 -21.42
CA ALA A 11 12.35 11.23 -21.54
C ALA A 11 13.30 12.37 -21.14
N VAL A 12 14.31 12.10 -20.33
CA VAL A 12 15.29 13.08 -19.84
C VAL A 12 16.70 12.52 -19.94
N SER A 13 17.70 13.39 -20.10
CA SER A 13 19.11 13.00 -20.04
C SER A 13 19.58 12.90 -18.59
N GLY A 14 20.44 11.91 -18.29
CA GLY A 14 21.02 11.78 -16.95
C GLY A 14 21.48 10.38 -16.61
N GLU A 15 21.79 10.18 -15.35
CA GLU A 15 22.19 8.88 -14.80
C GLU A 15 20.95 8.08 -14.40
N TYR A 16 20.74 6.97 -15.07
CA TYR A 16 19.69 5.99 -14.80
C TYR A 16 20.26 4.80 -14.06
N THR A 17 19.54 4.26 -13.11
CA THR A 17 19.81 2.92 -12.60
C THR A 17 18.89 1.94 -13.31
N LEU A 18 19.45 1.02 -14.08
CA LEU A 18 18.72 -0.13 -14.63
C LEU A 18 18.88 -1.30 -13.69
N GLY A 19 17.80 -2.00 -13.40
CA GLY A 19 17.80 -3.15 -12.50
C GLY A 19 17.04 -4.34 -13.07
N LEU A 20 17.56 -5.54 -12.84
CA LEU A 20 16.87 -6.80 -13.08
C LEU A 20 16.68 -7.52 -11.76
N LYS A 21 15.42 -7.78 -11.39
CA LYS A 21 15.10 -8.70 -10.30
C LYS A 21 14.64 -10.02 -10.91
N THR A 22 15.43 -11.07 -10.68
CA THR A 22 15.16 -12.40 -11.24
C THR A 22 15.30 -13.47 -10.18
N ASP A 23 14.50 -14.49 -10.28
CA ASP A 23 14.70 -15.81 -9.72
C ASP A 23 15.21 -16.66 -10.86
N ASP A 24 16.35 -17.09 -10.69
CA ASP A 24 17.58 -17.51 -11.29
C ASP A 24 18.32 -16.44 -12.12
N GLY A 25 19.00 -16.88 -13.18
CA GLY A 25 20.02 -16.08 -13.83
C GLY A 25 19.52 -15.13 -14.90
N CYS A 26 20.21 -13.99 -15.00
CA CYS A 26 19.85 -12.97 -15.97
C CYS A 26 21.07 -12.28 -16.60
N ARG A 27 20.84 -11.67 -17.76
CA ARG A 27 21.74 -10.75 -18.43
C ARG A 27 21.00 -9.56 -18.97
N LEU A 28 21.62 -8.39 -18.90
CA LEU A 28 21.10 -7.15 -19.48
C LEU A 28 22.12 -6.61 -20.48
N PHE A 29 21.61 -6.27 -21.65
CA PHE A 29 22.41 -5.60 -22.70
C PHE A 29 21.74 -4.30 -23.12
N LEU A 30 22.54 -3.30 -23.37
CA LEU A 30 22.11 -2.01 -23.92
C LEU A 30 23.02 -1.66 -25.10
N ASP A 31 22.45 -1.44 -26.28
CA ASP A 31 23.18 -1.25 -27.57
C ASP A 31 24.23 -2.32 -27.80
N GLY A 32 23.93 -3.58 -27.48
CA GLY A 32 24.84 -4.72 -27.61
C GLY A 32 25.89 -4.85 -26.52
N LYS A 33 26.07 -3.85 -25.67
CA LYS A 33 26.98 -3.91 -24.53
C LYS A 33 26.33 -4.65 -23.35
N LYS A 34 26.98 -5.71 -22.87
CA LYS A 34 26.52 -6.42 -21.68
C LYS A 34 26.77 -5.58 -20.43
N LEU A 35 25.71 -5.28 -19.70
CA LEU A 35 25.72 -4.45 -18.49
C LEU A 35 25.58 -5.27 -17.21
N ILE A 36 24.75 -6.33 -17.24
CA ILE A 36 24.58 -7.29 -16.14
C ILE A 36 24.86 -8.68 -16.70
N ASP A 37 25.59 -9.50 -15.96
CA ASP A 37 25.87 -10.90 -16.27
C ASP A 37 25.85 -11.74 -14.99
N SER A 38 24.68 -12.18 -14.60
CA SER A 38 24.43 -13.00 -13.42
C SER A 38 23.78 -14.32 -13.86
N TRP A 39 24.52 -15.11 -14.67
CA TRP A 39 24.02 -16.32 -15.32
C TRP A 39 24.29 -17.58 -14.47
N THR A 40 23.67 -17.63 -13.28
CA THR A 40 23.79 -18.74 -12.32
C THR A 40 22.45 -19.04 -11.68
N GLU A 41 22.23 -20.28 -11.29
CA GLU A 41 21.09 -20.66 -10.44
C GLU A 41 21.22 -19.96 -9.09
N ARG A 42 20.14 -19.28 -8.68
CA ARG A 42 20.10 -18.50 -7.42
C ARG A 42 18.67 -18.17 -7.04
N SER A 43 18.43 -17.95 -5.76
CA SER A 43 17.16 -17.36 -5.30
C SER A 43 17.02 -15.92 -5.80
N ALA A 44 15.81 -15.39 -5.71
CA ALA A 44 15.44 -14.05 -6.15
C ALA A 44 16.41 -12.95 -5.70
N GLN A 45 17.08 -12.31 -6.62
CA GLN A 45 18.03 -11.22 -6.38
C GLN A 45 17.82 -10.05 -7.34
N MET A 46 18.26 -8.86 -6.90
CA MET A 46 18.25 -7.63 -7.71
C MET A 46 19.69 -7.29 -8.13
N ASP A 47 19.93 -7.27 -9.43
CA ASP A 47 21.15 -6.74 -10.01
C ASP A 47 20.91 -5.34 -10.57
N ASN A 48 21.78 -4.39 -10.26
CA ASN A 48 21.64 -3.00 -10.67
C ASN A 48 22.91 -2.51 -11.40
N VAL A 49 22.71 -1.60 -12.36
CA VAL A 49 23.80 -0.90 -13.07
C VAL A 49 23.40 0.54 -13.33
N ILE A 50 24.37 1.46 -13.17
CA ILE A 50 24.18 2.87 -13.49
C ILE A 50 24.64 3.11 -14.92
N VAL A 51 23.81 3.78 -15.72
CA VAL A 51 24.09 4.15 -17.11
C VAL A 51 23.71 5.61 -17.37
N LYS A 52 24.48 6.30 -18.22
CA LYS A 52 24.10 7.63 -18.70
C LYS A 52 23.31 7.50 -19.98
N LEU A 53 22.11 8.05 -19.99
CA LEU A 53 21.21 8.05 -21.14
C LEU A 53 20.85 9.47 -21.56
N GLU A 54 20.57 9.64 -22.85
CA GLU A 54 20.23 10.93 -23.47
C GLU A 54 18.74 10.97 -23.81
N ALA A 55 18.07 12.08 -23.51
CA ALA A 55 16.66 12.28 -23.78
C ALA A 55 16.34 12.08 -25.27
N GLY A 56 15.29 11.34 -25.54
CA GLY A 56 14.78 11.10 -26.90
C GLY A 56 15.61 10.12 -27.75
N ARG A 57 16.80 9.74 -27.31
CA ARG A 57 17.60 8.71 -28.00
C ARG A 57 17.02 7.33 -27.75
N GLU A 58 17.00 6.52 -28.81
CA GLU A 58 16.58 5.13 -28.72
C GLU A 58 17.79 4.22 -28.47
N TYR A 59 17.66 3.35 -27.48
CA TYR A 59 18.67 2.37 -27.09
C TYR A 59 18.10 0.98 -27.28
N ASN A 60 18.83 0.10 -27.97
CA ASN A 60 18.44 -1.30 -28.10
C ASN A 60 18.63 -2.03 -26.77
N LEU A 61 17.53 -2.49 -26.20
CA LEU A 61 17.51 -3.23 -24.93
C LEU A 61 17.35 -4.72 -25.22
N GLN A 62 18.17 -5.55 -24.57
CA GLN A 62 18.00 -7.00 -24.56
C GLN A 62 18.12 -7.52 -23.14
N VAL A 63 17.18 -8.34 -22.73
CA VAL A 63 17.17 -9.08 -21.47
C VAL A 63 17.18 -10.57 -21.78
N GLU A 64 18.09 -11.29 -21.16
CA GLU A 64 18.13 -12.76 -21.16
C GLU A 64 17.86 -13.26 -19.76
N TYR A 65 17.11 -14.34 -19.68
CA TYR A 65 16.69 -14.96 -18.43
C TYR A 65 16.69 -16.49 -18.60
N PHE A 66 17.07 -17.20 -17.55
CA PHE A 66 16.77 -18.62 -17.43
C PHE A 66 16.25 -18.94 -16.04
N ASP A 67 15.48 -20.01 -15.99
CA ASP A 67 14.94 -20.61 -14.79
C ASP A 67 15.48 -22.06 -14.70
N GLY A 68 16.04 -22.40 -13.55
CA GLY A 68 16.57 -23.72 -13.22
C GLY A 68 15.58 -24.56 -12.42
N GLY A 69 14.53 -23.95 -11.88
CA GLY A 69 13.45 -24.60 -11.13
C GLY A 69 13.06 -23.81 -9.88
N GLY A 70 11.84 -24.06 -9.41
CA GLY A 70 11.28 -23.35 -8.26
C GLY A 70 10.37 -22.20 -8.68
N ASP A 71 10.51 -21.05 -8.02
CA ASP A 71 9.81 -19.82 -8.40
C ASP A 71 10.46 -19.22 -9.66
N CYS A 72 9.66 -18.78 -10.62
CA CYS A 72 10.16 -18.18 -11.84
C CYS A 72 9.61 -16.77 -12.06
N PHE A 73 10.49 -15.79 -12.09
CA PHE A 73 10.14 -14.44 -12.52
C PHE A 73 11.36 -13.64 -13.00
N ALA A 74 11.10 -12.69 -13.89
CA ALA A 74 12.06 -11.66 -14.32
C ALA A 74 11.35 -10.32 -14.39
N ARG A 75 11.91 -9.30 -13.74
CA ARG A 75 11.39 -7.92 -13.74
C ARG A 75 12.50 -6.95 -14.07
N LEU A 76 12.27 -6.14 -15.09
CA LEU A 76 13.13 -5.02 -15.44
C LEU A 76 12.63 -3.75 -14.74
N TYR A 77 13.54 -3.03 -14.12
CA TYR A 77 13.29 -1.75 -13.46
C TYR A 77 14.21 -0.69 -14.01
N TRP A 78 13.78 0.53 -13.96
CA TRP A 78 14.66 1.66 -14.10
C TRP A 78 14.33 2.75 -13.08
N LYS A 79 15.36 3.39 -12.57
CA LYS A 79 15.23 4.59 -11.73
C LYS A 79 15.68 5.77 -12.60
N VAL A 80 14.76 6.71 -12.77
CA VAL A 80 14.97 7.95 -13.54
C VAL A 80 15.83 8.91 -12.72
N PRO A 81 16.71 9.72 -13.35
CA PRO A 81 17.46 10.75 -12.65
C PRO A 81 16.54 11.71 -11.87
N THR A 82 16.90 12.00 -10.62
CA THR A 82 16.22 13.01 -9.82
C THR A 82 16.73 14.39 -10.22
N THR A 83 16.14 15.00 -11.22
CA THR A 83 16.40 16.42 -11.55
C THR A 83 15.09 17.20 -11.44
N ASP A 84 15.15 18.44 -11.00
CA ASP A 84 14.00 19.36 -10.91
C ASP A 84 13.34 19.65 -12.27
N GLN A 85 13.96 19.21 -13.36
CA GLN A 85 13.48 19.37 -14.74
C GLN A 85 12.64 18.21 -15.26
N VAL A 86 12.51 17.10 -14.50
CA VAL A 86 11.67 15.98 -14.89
C VAL A 86 10.24 16.31 -14.57
N ASP A 87 9.39 16.41 -15.58
CA ASP A 87 7.95 16.34 -15.34
C ASP A 87 7.63 14.90 -14.86
N ARG A 88 7.70 14.70 -13.55
CA ARG A 88 7.46 13.40 -12.92
C ARG A 88 6.06 12.88 -13.23
N LEU A 89 5.11 13.80 -13.42
CA LEU A 89 3.75 13.47 -13.76
C LEU A 89 3.66 12.84 -15.16
N ALA A 90 4.52 13.27 -16.10
CA ALA A 90 4.61 12.67 -17.44
C ALA A 90 5.07 11.19 -17.40
N LEU A 91 5.76 10.76 -16.33
CA LEU A 91 6.13 9.35 -16.15
C LEU A 91 4.92 8.43 -15.93
N PHE A 92 3.81 8.99 -15.48
CA PHE A 92 2.56 8.28 -15.23
C PHE A 92 1.54 8.43 -16.38
N GLY A 93 2.03 8.80 -17.56
CA GLY A 93 1.22 8.90 -18.79
C GLY A 93 0.13 9.96 -18.70
N ASP A 94 -1.08 9.64 -19.14
CA ASP A 94 -2.20 10.59 -19.22
C ASP A 94 -2.86 10.88 -17.86
N ALA A 95 -2.50 10.17 -16.79
CA ALA A 95 -3.15 10.32 -15.49
C ALA A 95 -3.06 11.75 -14.94
N GLY A 96 -1.89 12.39 -15.09
CA GLY A 96 -1.70 13.76 -14.66
C GLY A 96 -2.49 14.78 -15.45
N LYS A 97 -2.66 14.55 -16.76
CA LYS A 97 -3.49 15.38 -17.61
C LYS A 97 -4.97 15.23 -17.20
N ALA A 98 -5.44 13.99 -17.07
CA ALA A 98 -6.80 13.71 -16.63
C ALA A 98 -7.10 14.33 -15.26
N ALA A 99 -6.17 14.23 -14.30
CA ALA A 99 -6.33 14.83 -12.99
C ALA A 99 -6.46 16.36 -13.01
N LYS A 100 -5.77 17.04 -13.94
CA LYS A 100 -5.90 18.50 -14.12
C LYS A 100 -7.25 18.92 -14.70
N GLU A 101 -7.87 18.06 -15.48
CA GLU A 101 -9.12 18.35 -16.20
C GLU A 101 -10.36 17.92 -15.40
N CYS A 102 -10.20 17.27 -14.25
CA CYS A 102 -11.29 16.76 -13.41
C CYS A 102 -11.48 17.58 -12.13
N ASP A 103 -12.73 17.66 -11.66
CA ASP A 103 -13.05 18.30 -10.36
C ASP A 103 -12.56 17.45 -9.19
N VAL A 104 -12.58 16.12 -9.31
CA VAL A 104 -12.15 15.14 -8.31
C VAL A 104 -11.37 14.02 -8.99
N THR A 105 -10.26 13.64 -8.38
CA THR A 105 -9.48 12.47 -8.79
C THR A 105 -9.67 11.33 -7.82
N VAL A 106 -9.94 10.12 -8.30
CA VAL A 106 -9.95 8.90 -7.50
C VAL A 106 -8.73 8.06 -7.86
N ALA A 107 -7.78 7.96 -6.95
CA ALA A 107 -6.58 7.15 -7.12
C ALA A 107 -6.75 5.79 -6.43
N VAL A 108 -6.77 4.71 -7.22
CA VAL A 108 -6.83 3.34 -6.69
C VAL A 108 -5.41 2.81 -6.57
N LEU A 109 -4.99 2.57 -5.34
CA LEU A 109 -3.64 2.13 -4.97
C LEU A 109 -3.72 0.85 -4.16
N GLY A 110 -2.60 0.14 -4.00
CA GLY A 110 -2.58 -1.02 -3.12
C GLY A 110 -1.49 -2.02 -3.46
N ILE A 111 -1.62 -3.17 -2.86
CA ILE A 111 -0.72 -4.30 -3.01
C ILE A 111 -1.50 -5.53 -3.48
N ASN A 112 -0.82 -6.54 -3.93
CA ASN A 112 -1.43 -7.74 -4.49
C ASN A 112 -0.69 -9.01 -4.03
N LYS A 113 -1.18 -10.17 -4.43
CA LYS A 113 -0.59 -11.47 -4.09
C LYS A 113 0.91 -11.61 -4.43
N SER A 114 1.45 -10.81 -5.34
CA SER A 114 2.88 -10.83 -5.66
C SER A 114 3.73 -10.06 -4.65
N ILE A 115 3.10 -9.30 -3.77
CA ILE A 115 3.74 -8.48 -2.74
C ILE A 115 3.48 -9.05 -1.34
N GLU A 116 2.28 -9.60 -1.09
CA GLU A 116 1.84 -10.06 0.22
C GLU A 116 1.15 -11.43 0.19
N MET A 117 1.79 -12.51 -0.23
CA MET A 117 1.24 -13.87 -0.11
C MET A 117 2.27 -14.86 0.36
N CYS A 118 1.82 -16.08 0.70
CA CYS A 118 2.64 -17.18 1.19
C CYS A 118 4.06 -17.18 0.62
N ILE A 119 5.05 -17.18 1.52
CA ILE A 119 6.48 -17.11 1.20
C ILE A 119 6.88 -15.74 0.59
N ARG A 120 6.05 -14.73 0.72
CA ARG A 120 6.32 -13.37 0.24
C ARG A 120 6.06 -12.38 1.37
N GLU A 121 6.86 -12.48 2.40
CA GLU A 121 6.86 -11.56 3.54
C GLU A 121 7.24 -10.17 3.03
N ARG A 122 6.48 -9.18 3.49
CA ARG A 122 6.73 -7.79 3.13
C ARG A 122 7.94 -7.28 3.89
N PHE A 123 8.86 -6.65 3.19
CA PHE A 123 10.01 -5.94 3.78
C PHE A 123 9.67 -4.52 4.24
N SER A 124 8.49 -4.02 3.93
CA SER A 124 7.98 -2.72 4.33
C SER A 124 6.47 -2.76 4.51
N LEU A 125 5.95 -1.95 5.40
CA LEU A 125 4.51 -1.69 5.54
C LEU A 125 4.01 -0.63 4.56
N GLU A 126 4.89 0.04 3.85
CA GLU A 126 4.54 1.11 2.92
C GLU A 126 3.97 0.57 1.60
N LEU A 127 3.29 1.44 0.88
CA LEU A 127 2.99 1.21 -0.53
C LEU A 127 4.27 1.13 -1.37
N PRO A 128 4.26 0.44 -2.52
CA PRO A 128 5.36 0.50 -3.49
C PRO A 128 5.77 1.95 -3.80
N THR A 129 7.06 2.18 -3.96
CA THR A 129 7.63 3.53 -4.12
C THR A 129 7.03 4.28 -5.32
N ASP A 130 6.77 3.59 -6.41
CA ASP A 130 6.13 4.14 -7.60
C ASP A 130 4.71 4.64 -7.32
N GLN A 131 3.94 3.94 -6.51
CA GLN A 131 2.60 4.38 -6.09
C GLN A 131 2.68 5.56 -5.12
N GLN A 132 3.66 5.62 -4.23
CA GLN A 132 3.87 6.76 -3.36
C GLN A 132 4.24 8.02 -4.16
N GLU A 133 5.12 7.89 -5.15
CA GLU A 133 5.47 8.97 -6.05
C GLU A 133 4.25 9.41 -6.88
N PHE A 134 3.52 8.45 -7.45
CA PHE A 134 2.33 8.71 -8.24
C PHE A 134 1.29 9.54 -7.51
N ILE A 135 0.91 9.14 -6.29
CA ILE A 135 -0.11 9.88 -5.53
C ILE A 135 0.36 11.29 -5.15
N ARG A 136 1.64 11.46 -4.84
CA ARG A 136 2.20 12.79 -4.55
C ARG A 136 2.14 13.72 -5.75
N GLU A 137 2.45 13.22 -6.94
CA GLU A 137 2.38 14.01 -8.17
C GLU A 137 0.93 14.31 -8.59
N LEU A 138 0.01 13.35 -8.43
CA LEU A 138 -1.42 13.60 -8.66
C LEU A 138 -1.96 14.67 -7.72
N TYR A 139 -1.67 14.58 -6.43
CA TYR A 139 -2.13 15.53 -5.42
C TYR A 139 -1.64 16.96 -5.68
N LYS A 140 -0.40 17.14 -6.20
CA LYS A 140 0.12 18.46 -6.57
C LYS A 140 -0.72 19.16 -7.65
N VAL A 141 -1.30 18.39 -8.57
CA VAL A 141 -2.09 18.95 -9.68
C VAL A 141 -3.58 18.99 -9.40
N ASN A 142 -4.07 18.11 -8.54
CA ASN A 142 -5.45 18.11 -8.06
C ASN A 142 -5.53 17.70 -6.59
N PRO A 143 -5.55 18.67 -5.66
CA PRO A 143 -5.69 18.37 -4.23
C PRO A 143 -7.03 17.70 -3.84
N ASN A 144 -8.07 17.78 -4.69
CA ASN A 144 -9.31 17.05 -4.51
C ASN A 144 -9.15 15.58 -4.93
N THR A 145 -8.14 14.92 -4.36
CA THR A 145 -7.84 13.52 -4.64
C THR A 145 -8.36 12.64 -3.50
N VAL A 146 -9.12 11.61 -3.86
CA VAL A 146 -9.56 10.54 -2.97
C VAL A 146 -8.70 9.31 -3.24
N VAL A 147 -8.22 8.66 -2.19
CA VAL A 147 -7.46 7.42 -2.31
C VAL A 147 -8.32 6.21 -1.94
N VAL A 148 -8.36 5.22 -2.81
CA VAL A 148 -8.94 3.90 -2.54
C VAL A 148 -7.80 2.90 -2.40
N LEU A 149 -7.68 2.27 -1.23
CA LEU A 149 -6.66 1.27 -0.94
C LEU A 149 -7.20 -0.14 -1.15
N VAL A 150 -6.54 -0.91 -1.99
CA VAL A 150 -6.83 -2.33 -2.22
C VAL A 150 -5.64 -3.14 -1.70
N ALA A 151 -5.80 -3.71 -0.50
CA ALA A 151 -4.74 -4.44 0.19
C ALA A 151 -5.34 -5.43 1.20
N GLY A 152 -4.70 -6.56 1.42
CA GLY A 152 -5.14 -7.57 2.38
C GLY A 152 -4.57 -7.40 3.79
N SER A 153 -3.63 -6.47 3.98
CA SER A 153 -2.95 -6.20 5.24
C SER A 153 -2.79 -4.70 5.51
N SER A 154 -2.33 -4.35 6.72
CA SER A 154 -2.10 -2.95 7.10
C SER A 154 -1.03 -2.28 6.25
N LEU A 155 -1.21 -1.00 5.96
CA LEU A 155 -0.29 -0.15 5.21
C LEU A 155 0.12 1.06 6.04
N ALA A 156 1.41 1.39 6.03
CA ALA A 156 1.92 2.65 6.55
C ALA A 156 1.76 3.73 5.46
N ILE A 157 0.72 4.54 5.58
CA ILE A 157 0.31 5.54 4.58
C ILE A 157 0.36 6.96 5.15
N ASN A 158 1.33 7.25 6.00
CA ASN A 158 1.43 8.51 6.75
C ASN A 158 1.24 9.75 5.88
N TRP A 159 1.98 9.84 4.76
CA TRP A 159 1.86 10.98 3.88
C TRP A 159 0.45 11.12 3.27
N ILE A 160 -0.19 10.01 2.93
CA ILE A 160 -1.57 10.02 2.39
C ILE A 160 -2.54 10.49 3.46
N ASP A 161 -2.40 9.99 4.70
CA ASP A 161 -3.23 10.39 5.83
C ASP A 161 -3.14 11.89 6.14
N GLU A 162 -1.92 12.45 6.07
CA GLU A 162 -1.67 13.85 6.35
C GLU A 162 -2.16 14.82 5.25
N ASN A 163 -2.21 14.39 4.01
CA ASN A 163 -2.41 15.30 2.87
C ASN A 163 -3.72 15.06 2.12
N VAL A 164 -4.15 13.81 1.95
CA VAL A 164 -5.29 13.47 1.11
C VAL A 164 -6.61 13.63 1.87
N PRO A 165 -7.61 14.33 1.31
CA PRO A 165 -8.85 14.65 2.03
C PRO A 165 -9.74 13.45 2.37
N ALA A 166 -9.62 12.34 1.63
CA ALA A 166 -10.42 11.13 1.90
C ALA A 166 -9.69 9.85 1.48
N ILE A 167 -9.81 8.83 2.34
CA ILE A 167 -9.21 7.51 2.14
C ILE A 167 -10.28 6.45 2.36
N LEU A 168 -10.46 5.56 1.38
CA LEU A 168 -11.32 4.39 1.47
C LEU A 168 -10.47 3.12 1.47
N ASN A 169 -10.48 2.35 2.54
CA ASN A 169 -9.82 1.04 2.60
C ASN A 169 -10.79 -0.05 2.14
N ALA A 170 -10.59 -0.55 0.93
CA ALA A 170 -11.49 -1.49 0.28
C ALA A 170 -11.10 -2.96 0.49
N TRP A 171 -9.98 -3.25 1.15
CA TRP A 171 -9.42 -4.60 1.32
C TRP A 171 -9.22 -5.29 -0.04
N TYR A 172 -9.39 -6.61 -0.10
CA TYR A 172 -9.55 -7.36 -1.36
C TYR A 172 -11.04 -7.60 -1.60
N PRO A 173 -11.71 -6.73 -2.37
CA PRO A 173 -13.12 -6.85 -2.59
C PRO A 173 -13.43 -8.04 -3.51
N GLY A 174 -14.62 -8.64 -3.34
CA GLY A 174 -15.10 -9.70 -4.19
C GLY A 174 -15.64 -9.20 -5.53
N GLU A 175 -16.49 -10.01 -6.17
CA GLU A 175 -17.06 -9.74 -7.48
C GLU A 175 -17.76 -8.37 -7.60
N GLN A 176 -18.48 -7.96 -6.56
CA GLN A 176 -19.20 -6.68 -6.48
C GLN A 176 -18.36 -5.53 -5.91
N GLY A 177 -17.05 -5.69 -5.82
CA GLY A 177 -16.16 -4.70 -5.21
C GLY A 177 -16.21 -3.32 -5.85
N GLY A 178 -16.27 -3.26 -7.17
CA GLY A 178 -16.41 -1.99 -7.89
C GLY A 178 -17.71 -1.26 -7.55
N THR A 179 -18.82 -1.98 -7.47
CA THR A 179 -20.13 -1.44 -7.08
C THR A 179 -20.08 -0.91 -5.65
N ALA A 180 -19.59 -1.71 -4.70
CA ALA A 180 -19.51 -1.30 -3.29
C ALA A 180 -18.63 -0.07 -3.07
N ILE A 181 -17.49 0.03 -3.77
CA ILE A 181 -16.62 1.21 -3.73
C ILE A 181 -17.35 2.43 -4.29
N ALA A 182 -18.01 2.29 -5.42
CA ALA A 182 -18.77 3.38 -6.04
C ALA A 182 -19.90 3.89 -5.14
N GLU A 183 -20.71 2.99 -4.58
CA GLU A 183 -21.81 3.35 -3.68
C GLU A 183 -21.33 4.14 -2.46
N VAL A 184 -20.16 3.77 -1.90
CA VAL A 184 -19.56 4.56 -0.81
C VAL A 184 -19.07 5.90 -1.34
N LEU A 185 -18.33 5.96 -2.44
CA LEU A 185 -17.79 7.21 -2.97
C LEU A 185 -18.86 8.22 -3.36
N PHE A 186 -19.99 7.76 -3.88
CA PHE A 186 -21.11 8.61 -4.31
C PHE A 186 -22.16 8.83 -3.21
N GLY A 187 -22.00 8.18 -2.04
CA GLY A 187 -22.87 8.37 -0.90
C GLY A 187 -24.19 7.58 -0.93
N ASP A 188 -24.30 6.62 -1.83
CA ASP A 188 -25.45 5.69 -1.92
C ASP A 188 -25.44 4.69 -0.74
N TYR A 189 -24.25 4.39 -0.21
CA TYR A 189 -24.05 3.57 0.97
C TYR A 189 -23.17 4.28 2.00
N ASN A 190 -23.62 4.31 3.26
CA ASN A 190 -22.83 4.86 4.37
C ASN A 190 -21.89 3.78 4.94
N PRO A 191 -20.56 3.98 4.91
CA PRO A 191 -19.62 2.96 5.36
C PRO A 191 -19.75 2.69 6.86
N GLY A 192 -20.01 1.43 7.22
CA GLY A 192 -20.08 0.94 8.61
C GLY A 192 -18.83 0.17 9.04
N GLY A 193 -17.90 -0.11 8.12
CA GLY A 193 -16.69 -0.90 8.37
C GLY A 193 -15.75 -0.26 9.40
N ARG A 194 -15.11 -1.11 10.21
CA ARG A 194 -14.08 -0.72 11.18
C ARG A 194 -12.85 -1.58 10.96
N LEU A 195 -11.66 -1.00 11.16
CA LEU A 195 -10.40 -1.71 10.96
C LEU A 195 -10.26 -2.87 11.97
N PRO A 196 -10.07 -4.11 11.51
CA PRO A 196 -9.85 -5.27 12.37
C PRO A 196 -8.37 -5.46 12.75
N LEU A 197 -7.52 -4.50 12.45
CA LEU A 197 -6.09 -4.50 12.69
C LEU A 197 -5.63 -3.14 13.22
N THR A 198 -4.50 -3.14 13.91
CA THR A 198 -3.75 -1.93 14.24
C THR A 198 -2.88 -1.54 13.03
N TYR A 199 -2.96 -0.30 12.60
CA TYR A 199 -2.11 0.25 11.54
C TYR A 199 -0.95 1.02 12.16
N TYR A 200 0.27 0.63 11.84
CA TYR A 200 1.49 1.23 12.37
C TYR A 200 2.03 2.30 11.44
N ASN A 201 2.77 3.28 11.99
CA ASN A 201 3.39 4.33 11.18
C ASN A 201 4.61 3.82 10.40
N SER A 202 5.33 2.85 10.96
CA SER A 202 6.48 2.23 10.30
C SER A 202 6.72 0.81 10.81
N LEU A 203 7.55 0.08 10.06
CA LEU A 203 8.02 -1.25 10.49
C LEU A 203 8.91 -1.17 11.74
N ASP A 204 9.60 -0.04 11.95
CA ASP A 204 10.50 0.18 13.08
C ASP A 204 9.80 0.21 14.44
N GLU A 205 8.47 0.41 14.44
CA GLU A 205 7.65 0.36 15.65
C GLU A 205 7.39 -1.07 16.13
N LEU A 206 7.67 -2.06 15.29
CA LEU A 206 7.41 -3.47 15.59
C LEU A 206 8.67 -4.17 16.10
N PRO A 207 8.53 -5.16 17.00
CA PRO A 207 9.61 -6.07 17.32
C PRO A 207 10.13 -6.81 16.09
N SER A 208 11.38 -7.28 16.15
CA SER A 208 12.01 -8.08 15.10
C SER A 208 11.08 -9.23 14.63
N PHE A 209 11.13 -9.58 13.36
CA PHE A 209 10.26 -10.58 12.73
C PHE A 209 10.39 -11.98 13.38
N ASP A 210 11.58 -12.35 13.84
CA ASP A 210 11.87 -13.60 14.54
C ASP A 210 11.42 -13.62 16.02
N ASN A 211 11.00 -12.47 16.55
CA ASN A 211 10.42 -12.38 17.88
C ASN A 211 8.91 -12.68 17.84
N TYR A 212 8.52 -13.87 18.27
CA TYR A 212 7.12 -14.32 18.31
C TYR A 212 6.35 -13.86 19.56
N SER A 213 6.94 -13.06 20.43
CA SER A 213 6.24 -12.47 21.57
C SER A 213 5.14 -11.51 21.07
N VAL A 214 3.99 -11.52 21.73
CA VAL A 214 2.90 -10.57 21.48
C VAL A 214 3.18 -9.17 22.05
N GLN A 215 4.22 -9.01 22.86
CA GLN A 215 4.60 -7.73 23.44
C GLN A 215 4.86 -6.67 22.37
N ASN A 216 4.38 -5.47 22.61
CA ASN A 216 4.44 -4.33 21.70
C ASN A 216 3.83 -4.60 20.31
N ARG A 217 2.84 -5.48 20.22
CA ARG A 217 2.05 -5.77 19.01
C ARG A 217 0.58 -5.60 19.31
N THR A 218 -0.20 -5.37 18.26
CA THR A 218 -1.67 -5.27 18.27
C THR A 218 -2.21 -4.20 19.24
N TYR A 219 -3.52 -3.99 19.20
CA TYR A 219 -4.23 -3.02 20.06
C TYR A 219 -4.07 -3.32 21.57
N GLN A 220 -3.74 -4.56 21.94
CA GLN A 220 -3.62 -4.96 23.35
C GLN A 220 -2.28 -4.55 23.98
N TYR A 221 -1.20 -4.62 23.23
CA TYR A 221 0.15 -4.52 23.79
C TYR A 221 1.02 -3.44 23.15
N PHE A 222 0.59 -2.86 22.03
CA PHE A 222 1.32 -1.77 21.40
C PHE A 222 1.28 -0.52 22.28
N LYS A 223 2.45 0.01 22.61
CA LYS A 223 2.61 1.15 23.52
C LYS A 223 2.77 2.50 22.79
N GLY A 224 2.98 2.45 21.49
CA GLY A 224 3.10 3.64 20.64
C GLY A 224 1.74 4.23 20.28
N LYS A 225 1.77 5.31 19.50
CA LYS A 225 0.58 5.87 18.88
C LYS A 225 0.48 5.28 17.46
N PRO A 226 -0.47 4.40 17.18
CA PRO A 226 -0.60 3.84 15.84
C PRO A 226 -1.09 4.89 14.84
N LEU A 227 -0.89 4.65 13.54
CA LEU A 227 -1.49 5.45 12.47
C LEU A 227 -3.00 5.39 12.56
N TYR A 228 -3.56 4.17 12.65
CA TYR A 228 -4.97 3.94 12.97
C TYR A 228 -5.11 2.83 14.01
N GLU A 229 -5.99 3.05 14.96
CA GLU A 229 -6.29 2.08 16.01
C GLU A 229 -7.14 0.93 15.47
N PHE A 230 -7.06 -0.23 16.10
CA PHE A 230 -8.06 -1.29 15.93
C PHE A 230 -9.45 -0.73 16.19
N GLY A 231 -10.38 -1.02 15.29
CA GLY A 231 -11.75 -0.50 15.40
C GLY A 231 -11.95 0.90 14.83
N TYR A 232 -10.92 1.54 14.29
CA TYR A 232 -11.05 2.83 13.64
C TYR A 232 -11.89 2.74 12.36
N GLY A 233 -12.68 3.76 12.12
CA GLY A 233 -13.45 3.96 10.89
C GLY A 233 -14.40 5.13 11.04
N LEU A 234 -14.65 5.81 9.92
CA LEU A 234 -15.55 6.95 9.84
C LEU A 234 -16.90 6.53 9.25
N SER A 235 -17.89 7.35 9.45
CA SER A 235 -19.24 7.20 8.92
C SER A 235 -19.75 8.55 8.43
N TYR A 236 -20.66 8.57 7.47
CA TYR A 236 -21.35 9.79 7.01
C TYR A 236 -22.39 10.30 8.02
N THR A 237 -22.65 9.51 9.08
CA THR A 237 -23.51 9.91 10.19
C THR A 237 -22.74 9.87 11.52
N LYS A 238 -23.41 10.24 12.61
CA LYS A 238 -22.85 10.21 13.96
C LYS A 238 -23.68 9.34 14.86
N PHE A 239 -23.05 8.52 15.66
CA PHE A 239 -23.70 7.68 16.66
C PHE A 239 -23.40 8.18 18.05
N ASN A 240 -24.44 8.29 18.86
CA ASN A 240 -24.35 8.65 20.26
C ASN A 240 -24.56 7.41 21.13
N TYR A 241 -23.66 7.23 22.08
CA TYR A 241 -23.73 6.16 23.06
C TYR A 241 -24.20 6.70 24.41
N LYS A 242 -25.21 6.06 24.98
CA LYS A 242 -25.66 6.36 26.34
C LYS A 242 -25.65 5.07 27.14
N ARG A 243 -24.80 5.02 28.17
CA ARG A 243 -24.79 3.91 29.11
C ARG A 243 -26.10 3.89 29.90
N LYS A 244 -26.70 2.71 30.04
CA LYS A 244 -27.90 2.50 30.86
C LYS A 244 -27.55 1.82 32.18
N ASN A 245 -26.82 0.69 32.12
CA ASN A 245 -26.47 -0.08 33.29
C ASN A 245 -25.22 -0.91 33.07
N ILE A 246 -24.52 -1.20 34.17
CA ILE A 246 -23.50 -2.28 34.27
C ILE A 246 -23.83 -3.04 35.53
N SER A 247 -23.98 -4.36 35.44
CA SER A 247 -24.14 -5.26 36.59
C SER A 247 -23.12 -6.40 36.50
N ILE A 248 -22.64 -6.81 37.65
CA ILE A 248 -21.65 -7.90 37.78
C ILE A 248 -22.26 -8.90 38.73
N ALA A 249 -22.50 -10.11 38.27
CA ALA A 249 -23.02 -11.21 39.07
C ALA A 249 -22.55 -12.55 38.52
N ASN A 250 -22.18 -13.47 39.39
CA ASN A 250 -21.79 -14.84 39.03
C ASN A 250 -20.72 -14.90 37.88
N ASP A 251 -19.65 -14.15 38.02
CA ASP A 251 -18.56 -14.03 37.02
C ASP A 251 -19.00 -13.52 35.64
N THR A 252 -20.18 -12.92 35.56
CA THR A 252 -20.72 -12.33 34.35
C THR A 252 -20.84 -10.81 34.49
N ILE A 253 -20.45 -10.10 33.45
CA ILE A 253 -20.62 -8.64 33.34
C ILE A 253 -21.70 -8.37 32.32
N ASP A 254 -22.83 -7.84 32.77
CA ASP A 254 -23.91 -7.37 31.91
C ASP A 254 -23.79 -5.87 31.67
N ILE A 255 -23.66 -5.49 30.39
CA ILE A 255 -23.57 -4.10 30.01
C ILE A 255 -24.75 -3.75 29.12
N THR A 256 -25.59 -2.82 29.57
CA THR A 256 -26.67 -2.27 28.77
C THR A 256 -26.38 -0.84 28.37
N PHE A 257 -26.38 -0.57 27.08
CA PHE A 257 -26.25 0.77 26.54
C PHE A 257 -27.23 1.02 25.38
N LYS A 258 -27.49 2.28 25.10
CA LYS A 258 -28.29 2.70 23.95
C LYS A 258 -27.36 3.33 22.92
N VAL A 259 -27.43 2.86 21.69
CA VAL A 259 -26.86 3.51 20.52
C VAL A 259 -27.99 4.21 19.79
N SER A 260 -27.75 5.44 19.35
CA SER A 260 -28.72 6.22 18.57
C SER A 260 -27.98 6.96 17.45
N ASN A 261 -28.51 6.85 16.26
CA ASN A 261 -28.04 7.66 15.12
C ASN A 261 -28.52 9.11 15.35
N ALA A 262 -27.57 10.03 15.36
CA ALA A 262 -27.81 11.46 15.58
C ALA A 262 -27.62 12.29 14.30
N GLY A 263 -27.27 11.65 13.18
CA GLY A 263 -27.04 12.31 11.90
C GLY A 263 -28.21 12.15 10.93
N LYS A 264 -27.94 12.42 9.65
CA LYS A 264 -28.98 12.47 8.60
C LYS A 264 -29.03 11.21 7.74
N TYR A 265 -27.96 10.39 7.77
CA TYR A 265 -27.83 9.20 6.94
C TYR A 265 -28.08 7.97 7.79
N ASP A 266 -28.77 7.00 7.25
CA ASP A 266 -28.85 5.67 7.84
C ASP A 266 -27.47 5.02 7.81
N GLY A 267 -27.20 4.12 8.73
CA GLY A 267 -25.89 3.43 8.78
C GLY A 267 -25.78 2.44 9.91
N ASP A 268 -24.75 1.61 9.78
CA ASP A 268 -24.38 0.58 10.74
C ASP A 268 -23.29 1.10 11.68
N GLU A 269 -23.30 0.60 12.90
CA GLU A 269 -22.30 0.93 13.92
C GLU A 269 -21.75 -0.33 14.57
N VAL A 270 -20.43 -0.38 14.72
CA VAL A 270 -19.72 -1.46 15.44
C VAL A 270 -19.41 -1.00 16.85
N ALA A 271 -20.25 -1.40 17.80
CA ALA A 271 -19.99 -1.13 19.22
C ALA A 271 -18.93 -2.10 19.75
N GLN A 272 -17.84 -1.54 20.29
CA GLN A 272 -16.76 -2.31 20.88
C GLN A 272 -16.76 -2.19 22.40
N VAL A 273 -16.63 -3.33 23.09
CA VAL A 273 -16.56 -3.38 24.55
C VAL A 273 -15.18 -3.91 24.93
N TYR A 274 -14.43 -3.11 25.69
CA TYR A 274 -13.11 -3.47 26.17
C TYR A 274 -13.16 -3.73 27.67
N VAL A 275 -12.49 -4.80 28.10
CA VAL A 275 -12.31 -5.15 29.50
C VAL A 275 -10.82 -5.09 29.83
N GLN A 276 -10.46 -4.29 30.80
CA GLN A 276 -9.10 -4.24 31.32
C GLN A 276 -9.03 -5.04 32.62
N TYR A 277 -8.18 -6.04 32.64
CA TYR A 277 -7.86 -6.77 33.87
C TYR A 277 -6.78 -6.02 34.65
N PRO A 278 -6.79 -6.07 36.01
CA PRO A 278 -5.65 -5.61 36.79
C PRO A 278 -4.39 -6.34 36.33
N GLU A 279 -3.29 -5.62 36.19
CA GLU A 279 -2.01 -6.23 35.84
C GLU A 279 -1.57 -7.24 36.89
N THR A 280 -1.83 -8.49 36.63
CA THR A 280 -1.17 -9.60 37.38
C THR A 280 0.11 -9.90 36.60
N GLY A 281 1.25 -9.48 37.10
CA GLY A 281 2.57 -9.39 36.43
C GLY A 281 3.17 -10.67 35.88
N THR A 282 2.41 -11.48 35.14
CA THR A 282 2.92 -12.64 34.39
C THR A 282 2.06 -12.86 33.15
N TYR A 283 2.59 -12.52 31.98
CA TYR A 283 2.19 -13.03 30.69
C TYR A 283 3.34 -13.81 30.09
#